data_5e753cd9d41a19d458b8792d69591256
#
_entry.id   5e753cd9d41a19d458b8792d69591256
#
_cell.length_a   1.000
_cell.length_b   1.000
_cell.length_c   1.000
_cell.angle_alpha   90.00
_cell.angle_beta   90.00
_cell.angle_gamma   90.00
#
_symmetry.space_group_name_H-M   'P 1'
#
loop_
_entity.id
_entity.type
_entity.pdbx_description
1 polymer ?
#
loop_
_entity_poly.entity_id
_entity_poly.type
_entity_poly.pdbx_seq_one_letter_code
_entity_poly.pdbx_strand_id
1 'polypeptide(L)'
;MPPFLDVYFSRKQSTVPDLELFLISFSLASRSQLHEPKNVKLSSEVTERLAASGIRLTRQREEVLAVLLQKRDHPTAVEVFMRSKKHMPTISLATVYNCLEALVESGLAKQVNLDRAPTRYCANLLDHSHFFCEECGAVHDIEILQQPWNLPGGYLVKQAEVTFRGKCPACISKNL
;
A
#
# COMPACT_ATOMS: atom_id res chain seq x y z
N MET A 1 27.46 -16.28 27.72
CA MET A 1 27.92 -15.14 26.89
C MET A 1 28.73 -15.70 25.75
N PRO A 2 28.24 -15.72 24.50
CA PRO A 2 29.07 -15.90 23.32
C PRO A 2 29.29 -14.54 22.64
N PRO A 3 30.41 -14.36 21.92
CA PRO A 3 30.89 -13.07 21.44
C PRO A 3 30.18 -12.60 20.17
N PHE A 4 30.05 -11.28 20.06
CA PHE A 4 29.61 -10.55 18.89
C PHE A 4 30.51 -10.87 17.68
N LEU A 5 29.88 -11.24 16.55
CA LEU A 5 30.52 -11.33 15.25
C LEU A 5 30.42 -9.97 14.58
N ASP A 6 31.57 -9.29 14.49
CA ASP A 6 31.78 -8.11 13.67
C ASP A 6 31.65 -8.47 12.19
N VAL A 7 30.63 -7.92 11.52
CA VAL A 7 30.52 -8.02 10.07
C VAL A 7 31.26 -6.84 9.45
N TYR A 8 32.44 -7.14 8.92
CA TYR A 8 33.28 -6.22 8.16
C TYR A 8 32.60 -5.83 6.83
N PHE A 9 32.22 -4.58 6.72
CA PHE A 9 31.69 -4.02 5.49
C PHE A 9 32.82 -3.48 4.62
N SER A 10 33.20 -4.20 3.58
CA SER A 10 34.16 -3.75 2.57
C SER A 10 33.47 -2.75 1.63
N ARG A 11 33.80 -1.47 1.78
CA ARG A 11 33.41 -0.38 0.88
C ARG A 11 34.21 -0.49 -0.42
N LYS A 12 33.57 -0.86 -1.52
CA LYS A 12 34.11 -0.56 -2.86
C LYS A 12 33.74 0.87 -3.23
N GLN A 13 34.77 1.73 -3.31
CA GLN A 13 34.69 3.05 -3.91
C GLN A 13 34.52 2.90 -5.42
N SER A 14 33.41 3.40 -5.97
CA SER A 14 33.29 3.70 -7.40
C SER A 14 33.42 5.21 -7.60
N THR A 15 34.44 5.57 -8.33
CA THR A 15 34.77 6.92 -8.79
C THR A 15 33.68 7.46 -9.69
N VAL A 16 33.21 8.67 -9.37
CA VAL A 16 32.31 9.47 -10.21
C VAL A 16 33.16 10.25 -11.23
N PRO A 17 32.87 10.23 -12.53
CA PRO A 17 33.50 11.15 -13.46
C PRO A 17 32.80 12.50 -13.49
N ASP A 18 33.62 13.52 -13.73
CA ASP A 18 33.39 14.95 -13.75
C ASP A 18 32.12 15.44 -14.45
N LEU A 19 31.46 16.39 -13.79
CA LEU A 19 30.47 17.29 -14.37
C LEU A 19 31.19 18.49 -14.97
N GLU A 20 31.38 18.49 -16.28
CA GLU A 20 31.54 19.74 -17.01
C GLU A 20 30.81 19.72 -18.38
N LEU A 21 30.03 20.80 -18.61
CA LEU A 21 29.59 21.33 -19.89
C LEU A 21 28.47 20.58 -20.64
N PHE A 22 27.23 20.92 -20.35
CA PHE A 22 26.20 21.10 -21.36
C PHE A 22 25.22 22.23 -21.01
N LEU A 23 25.70 23.48 -21.19
CA LEU A 23 24.82 24.62 -21.35
C LEU A 23 24.40 24.67 -22.82
N ILE A 24 23.25 24.14 -23.17
CA ILE A 24 22.57 24.42 -24.44
C ILE A 24 21.12 24.82 -24.14
N SER A 25 20.92 26.13 -24.33
CA SER A 25 19.72 26.77 -24.86
C SER A 25 18.38 26.05 -24.57
N PHE A 26 17.70 26.46 -23.50
CA PHE A 26 16.29 26.13 -23.31
C PHE A 26 15.43 27.29 -23.83
N SER A 27 15.02 27.16 -25.08
CA SER A 27 13.99 27.98 -25.71
C SER A 27 12.67 27.77 -24.99
N LEU A 28 12.03 28.87 -24.58
CA LEU A 28 10.67 28.91 -24.02
C LEU A 28 9.69 28.25 -25.01
N ALA A 29 9.17 27.11 -24.64
CA ALA A 29 7.90 26.62 -25.14
C ALA A 29 7.02 26.32 -23.91
N SER A 30 6.17 27.28 -23.61
CA SER A 30 5.05 27.16 -22.69
C SER A 30 4.15 26.01 -23.16
N ARG A 31 4.38 24.80 -22.67
CA ARG A 31 3.41 23.72 -22.72
C ARG A 31 2.63 23.78 -21.42
N SER A 32 1.44 24.36 -21.49
CA SER A 32 0.38 24.17 -20.51
C SER A 32 0.23 22.66 -20.27
N GLN A 33 0.78 22.17 -19.15
CA GLN A 33 0.47 20.86 -18.64
C GLN A 33 -1.03 20.89 -18.28
N LEU A 34 -1.83 20.32 -19.18
CA LEU A 34 -3.21 19.96 -18.86
C LEU A 34 -3.14 19.02 -17.68
N HIS A 35 -3.50 19.55 -16.53
CA HIS A 35 -3.61 18.79 -15.29
C HIS A 35 -4.82 17.85 -15.47
N GLU A 36 -4.57 16.60 -15.90
CA GLU A 36 -5.62 15.59 -15.91
C GLU A 36 -6.19 15.47 -14.50
N PRO A 37 -7.50 15.59 -14.31
CA PRO A 37 -8.09 15.49 -12.99
C PRO A 37 -7.79 14.11 -12.42
N LYS A 38 -7.23 14.07 -11.21
CA LYS A 38 -6.83 12.83 -10.50
C LYS A 38 -7.92 11.74 -10.50
N ASN A 39 -9.19 12.15 -10.59
CA ASN A 39 -10.35 11.26 -10.65
C ASN A 39 -10.46 10.44 -11.94
N VAL A 40 -10.03 10.95 -13.09
CA VAL A 40 -10.12 10.22 -14.38
C VAL A 40 -9.10 9.08 -14.39
N LYS A 41 -7.88 9.32 -13.93
CA LYS A 41 -6.84 8.30 -13.85
C LYS A 41 -7.19 7.18 -12.87
N LEU A 42 -7.79 7.52 -11.73
CA LEU A 42 -8.22 6.55 -10.73
C LEU A 42 -9.37 5.69 -11.27
N SER A 43 -10.32 6.27 -12.02
CA SER A 43 -11.43 5.53 -12.61
C SER A 43 -10.98 4.49 -13.63
N SER A 44 -10.02 4.82 -14.53
CA SER A 44 -9.48 3.85 -15.49
C SER A 44 -8.76 2.70 -14.79
N GLU A 45 -7.90 3.01 -13.80
CA GLU A 45 -7.18 2.01 -13.01
C GLU A 45 -8.13 1.04 -12.30
N VAL A 46 -9.20 1.55 -11.69
CA VAL A 46 -10.23 0.74 -11.01
C VAL A 46 -10.90 -0.22 -12.00
N THR A 47 -11.35 0.30 -13.13
CA THR A 47 -12.05 -0.50 -14.15
C THR A 47 -11.14 -1.57 -14.74
N GLU A 48 -9.89 -1.23 -15.05
CA GLU A 48 -8.90 -2.16 -15.59
C GLU A 48 -8.59 -3.30 -14.61
N ARG A 49 -8.36 -2.98 -13.33
CA ARG A 49 -8.09 -3.98 -12.29
C ARG A 49 -9.28 -4.93 -12.10
N LEU A 50 -10.50 -4.41 -12.04
CA LEU A 50 -11.70 -5.22 -11.91
C LEU A 50 -11.90 -6.12 -13.14
N ALA A 51 -11.72 -5.59 -14.34
CA ALA A 51 -11.84 -6.38 -15.58
C ALA A 51 -10.81 -7.51 -15.64
N ALA A 52 -9.55 -7.22 -15.25
CA ALA A 52 -8.48 -8.21 -15.23
C ALA A 52 -8.68 -9.31 -14.18
N SER A 53 -9.39 -9.03 -13.09
CA SER A 53 -9.63 -9.99 -11.99
C SER A 53 -10.73 -11.02 -12.29
N GLY A 54 -11.50 -10.84 -13.38
CA GLY A 54 -12.61 -11.73 -13.75
C GLY A 54 -13.85 -11.63 -12.87
N ILE A 55 -13.87 -10.75 -11.85
CA ILE A 55 -15.09 -10.53 -11.06
C ILE A 55 -16.07 -9.66 -11.80
N ARG A 56 -17.37 -9.88 -11.56
CA ARG A 56 -18.42 -9.06 -12.17
C ARG A 56 -18.26 -7.59 -11.80
N LEU A 57 -18.14 -6.74 -12.81
CA LEU A 57 -18.11 -5.30 -12.65
C LEU A 57 -19.46 -4.79 -12.13
N THR A 58 -19.43 -4.06 -11.03
CA THR A 58 -20.62 -3.36 -10.47
C THR A 58 -20.19 -2.01 -9.92
N ARG A 59 -21.08 -1.03 -9.96
CA ARG A 59 -20.83 0.31 -9.41
C ARG A 59 -20.37 0.29 -7.95
N GLN A 60 -20.92 -0.63 -7.15
CA GLN A 60 -20.54 -0.76 -5.74
C GLN A 60 -19.08 -1.25 -5.58
N ARG A 61 -18.66 -2.24 -6.39
CA ARG A 61 -17.27 -2.74 -6.37
C ARG A 61 -16.29 -1.70 -6.88
N GLU A 62 -16.67 -0.96 -7.93
CA GLU A 62 -15.88 0.17 -8.45
C GLU A 62 -15.66 1.23 -7.36
N GLU A 63 -16.73 1.65 -6.68
CA GLU A 63 -16.67 2.65 -5.61
C GLU A 63 -15.81 2.15 -4.44
N VAL A 64 -16.02 0.93 -3.95
CA VAL A 64 -15.25 0.36 -2.83
C VAL A 64 -13.77 0.24 -3.17
N LEU A 65 -13.42 -0.25 -4.37
CA LEU A 65 -12.03 -0.33 -4.81
C LEU A 65 -11.42 1.07 -4.98
N ALA A 66 -12.16 2.03 -5.54
CA ALA A 66 -11.73 3.42 -5.68
C ALA A 66 -11.38 4.05 -4.33
N VAL A 67 -12.21 3.82 -3.31
CA VAL A 67 -11.97 4.30 -1.94
C VAL A 67 -10.66 3.72 -1.36
N LEU A 68 -10.39 2.43 -1.59
CA LEU A 68 -9.16 1.79 -1.13
C LEU A 68 -7.91 2.33 -1.84
N LEU A 69 -8.02 2.61 -3.15
CA LEU A 69 -6.90 3.10 -3.97
C LEU A 69 -6.62 4.59 -3.76
N GLN A 70 -7.67 5.38 -3.48
CA GLN A 70 -7.55 6.83 -3.31
C GLN A 70 -6.67 7.19 -2.11
N LYS A 71 -6.78 6.43 -1.01
CA LYS A 71 -6.00 6.65 0.20
C LYS A 71 -5.55 5.31 0.77
N ARG A 72 -4.26 5.06 0.70
CA ARG A 72 -3.62 3.82 1.18
C ARG A 72 -3.36 3.90 2.69
N ASP A 73 -4.41 4.06 3.48
CA ASP A 73 -4.34 4.18 4.93
C ASP A 73 -4.95 2.98 5.67
N HIS A 74 -5.12 1.87 4.98
CA HIS A 74 -5.63 0.62 5.51
C HIS A 74 -6.96 0.81 6.27
N PRO A 75 -8.03 1.26 5.59
CA PRO A 75 -9.29 1.52 6.24
C PRO A 75 -9.96 0.23 6.71
N THR A 76 -10.75 0.33 7.78
CA THR A 76 -11.73 -0.68 8.19
C THR A 76 -12.94 -0.68 7.25
N ALA A 77 -13.76 -1.73 7.26
CA ALA A 77 -15.00 -1.76 6.47
C ALA A 77 -15.94 -0.59 6.79
N VAL A 78 -15.98 -0.15 8.05
CA VAL A 78 -16.80 1.00 8.46
C VAL A 78 -16.26 2.30 7.88
N GLU A 79 -14.94 2.48 7.88
CA GLU A 79 -14.31 3.67 7.26
C GLU A 79 -14.52 3.69 5.75
N VAL A 80 -14.41 2.53 5.07
CA VAL A 80 -14.75 2.40 3.65
C VAL A 80 -16.21 2.78 3.40
N PHE A 81 -17.14 2.26 4.21
CA PHE A 81 -18.56 2.60 4.12
C PHE A 81 -18.81 4.11 4.27
N MET A 82 -18.20 4.74 5.27
CA MET A 82 -18.36 6.19 5.50
C MET A 82 -17.82 7.03 4.34
N ARG A 83 -16.74 6.59 3.70
CA ARG A 83 -16.17 7.24 2.53
C ARG A 83 -17.04 7.01 1.28
N SER A 84 -17.46 5.77 1.02
CA SER A 84 -18.30 5.42 -0.13
C SER A 84 -19.67 6.11 -0.09
N LYS A 85 -20.23 6.33 1.10
CA LYS A 85 -21.51 7.06 1.26
C LYS A 85 -21.48 8.47 0.71
N LYS A 86 -20.32 9.11 0.61
CA LYS A 86 -20.20 10.47 0.05
C LYS A 86 -20.51 10.51 -1.45
N HIS A 87 -20.18 9.42 -2.18
CA HIS A 87 -20.37 9.31 -3.62
C HIS A 87 -21.57 8.42 -3.98
N MET A 88 -21.91 7.49 -3.09
CA MET A 88 -23.00 6.54 -3.25
C MET A 88 -23.89 6.52 -1.99
N PRO A 89 -24.80 7.50 -1.80
CA PRO A 89 -25.61 7.63 -0.58
C PRO A 89 -26.48 6.41 -0.25
N THR A 90 -26.84 5.60 -1.26
CA THR A 90 -27.68 4.42 -1.11
C THR A 90 -26.92 3.14 -0.72
N ILE A 91 -25.59 3.17 -0.71
CA ILE A 91 -24.79 1.99 -0.34
C ILE A 91 -25.06 1.60 1.12
N SER A 92 -25.17 0.30 1.39
CA SER A 92 -25.29 -0.24 2.74
C SER A 92 -23.95 -0.77 3.26
N LEU A 93 -23.80 -0.87 4.58
CA LEU A 93 -22.62 -1.46 5.19
C LEU A 93 -22.47 -2.94 4.78
N ALA A 94 -23.58 -3.70 4.71
CA ALA A 94 -23.57 -5.08 4.24
C ALA A 94 -23.05 -5.19 2.79
N THR A 95 -23.45 -4.25 1.92
CA THR A 95 -22.95 -4.19 0.53
C THR A 95 -21.44 -3.95 0.52
N VAL A 96 -20.93 -3.09 1.39
CA VAL A 96 -19.47 -2.82 1.48
C VAL A 96 -18.73 -4.09 1.91
N TYR A 97 -19.20 -4.82 2.92
CA TYR A 97 -18.60 -6.10 3.31
C TYR A 97 -18.56 -7.11 2.15
N ASN A 98 -19.69 -7.30 1.44
CA ASN A 98 -19.74 -8.20 0.29
C ASN A 98 -18.81 -7.77 -0.85
N CYS A 99 -18.64 -6.45 -1.06
CA CYS A 99 -17.68 -5.93 -2.04
C CYS A 99 -16.24 -6.19 -1.60
N LEU A 100 -15.89 -5.91 -0.34
CA LEU A 100 -14.57 -6.15 0.21
C LEU A 100 -14.19 -7.63 0.16
N GLU A 101 -15.11 -8.53 0.53
CA GLU A 101 -14.92 -9.98 0.42
C GLU A 101 -14.60 -10.40 -1.02
N ALA A 102 -15.41 -9.97 -2.00
CA ALA A 102 -15.16 -10.26 -3.40
C ALA A 102 -13.83 -9.69 -3.92
N LEU A 103 -13.41 -8.50 -3.44
CA LEU A 103 -12.12 -7.92 -3.79
C LEU A 103 -10.94 -8.70 -3.19
N VAL A 104 -11.10 -9.23 -1.98
CA VAL A 104 -10.09 -10.07 -1.33
C VAL A 104 -9.98 -11.43 -2.03
N GLU A 105 -11.10 -12.09 -2.30
CA GLU A 105 -11.14 -13.38 -3.02
C GLU A 105 -10.53 -13.30 -4.42
N SER A 106 -10.70 -12.15 -5.10
CA SER A 106 -10.12 -11.91 -6.43
C SER A 106 -8.67 -11.40 -6.38
N GLY A 107 -8.06 -11.24 -5.21
CA GLY A 107 -6.70 -10.75 -5.05
C GLY A 107 -6.52 -9.25 -5.31
N LEU A 108 -7.61 -8.46 -5.39
CA LEU A 108 -7.56 -7.01 -5.59
C LEU A 108 -7.37 -6.22 -4.28
N ALA A 109 -7.59 -6.87 -3.16
CA ALA A 109 -7.28 -6.36 -1.84
C ALA A 109 -6.76 -7.48 -0.94
N LYS A 110 -6.07 -7.11 0.13
CA LYS A 110 -5.63 -8.02 1.21
C LYS A 110 -6.31 -7.61 2.51
N GLN A 111 -6.67 -8.59 3.34
CA GLN A 111 -7.05 -8.31 4.73
C GLN A 111 -5.80 -8.17 5.59
N VAL A 112 -5.78 -7.15 6.43
CA VAL A 112 -4.74 -6.94 7.45
C VAL A 112 -5.40 -7.16 8.80
N ASN A 113 -5.15 -8.35 9.36
CA ASN A 113 -5.71 -8.76 10.63
C ASN A 113 -4.74 -8.41 11.76
N LEU A 114 -5.22 -7.68 12.73
CA LEU A 114 -4.48 -7.28 13.92
C LEU A 114 -5.22 -7.83 15.13
N ASP A 115 -4.49 -8.45 16.06
CA ASP A 115 -5.09 -8.99 17.27
C ASP A 115 -5.91 -7.91 18.00
N ARG A 116 -7.15 -8.25 18.34
CA ARG A 116 -8.08 -7.39 19.08
C ARG A 116 -8.41 -6.04 18.42
N ALA A 117 -8.16 -5.90 17.12
CA ALA A 117 -8.53 -4.72 16.35
C ALA A 117 -9.43 -5.10 15.17
N PRO A 118 -10.25 -4.17 14.66
CA PRO A 118 -11.03 -4.42 13.45
C PRO A 118 -10.14 -4.75 12.26
N THR A 119 -10.57 -5.71 11.43
CA THR A 119 -9.91 -6.03 10.15
C THR A 119 -9.79 -4.77 9.29
N ARG A 120 -8.61 -4.55 8.74
CA ARG A 120 -8.30 -3.47 7.79
C ARG A 120 -8.06 -4.04 6.40
N TYR A 121 -8.13 -3.20 5.40
CA TYR A 121 -8.01 -3.60 4.00
C TYR A 121 -6.90 -2.83 3.30
N CYS A 122 -6.03 -3.58 2.59
CA CYS A 122 -4.92 -3.05 1.82
C CYS A 122 -5.12 -3.35 0.33
N ALA A 123 -5.08 -2.32 -0.52
CA ALA A 123 -5.13 -2.46 -1.99
C ALA A 123 -3.74 -2.35 -2.64
N ASN A 124 -2.67 -2.40 -1.86
CA ASN A 124 -1.32 -2.52 -2.38
C ASN A 124 -1.05 -3.99 -2.72
N LEU A 125 -0.89 -4.29 -4.01
CA LEU A 125 -0.68 -5.66 -4.50
C LEU A 125 0.80 -6.06 -4.58
N LEU A 126 1.70 -5.10 -4.44
CA LEU A 126 3.14 -5.38 -4.36
C LEU A 126 3.46 -6.11 -3.04
N ASP A 127 4.56 -6.82 -3.02
CA ASP A 127 5.04 -7.46 -1.79
C ASP A 127 5.52 -6.39 -0.81
N HIS A 128 4.91 -6.39 0.37
CA HIS A 128 5.23 -5.47 1.46
C HIS A 128 4.81 -6.08 2.79
N SER A 129 5.32 -5.51 3.84
CA SER A 129 4.91 -5.78 5.21
C SER A 129 4.11 -4.64 5.79
N HIS A 130 3.47 -4.87 6.90
CA HIS A 130 2.69 -3.84 7.59
C HIS A 130 3.36 -3.47 8.92
N PHE A 131 3.35 -2.18 9.24
CA PHE A 131 3.70 -1.68 10.56
C PHE A 131 2.43 -1.15 11.23
N PHE A 132 2.10 -1.68 12.38
CA PHE A 132 1.00 -1.22 13.22
C PHE A 132 1.53 -0.33 14.35
N CYS A 133 1.03 0.90 14.42
CA CYS A 133 1.34 1.80 15.51
C CYS A 133 0.41 1.54 16.69
N GLU A 134 0.97 1.10 17.81
CA GLU A 134 0.21 0.79 19.04
C GLU A 134 -0.36 2.04 19.73
N GLU A 135 0.18 3.22 19.41
CA GLU A 135 -0.26 4.47 20.02
C GLU A 135 -1.41 5.14 19.27
N CYS A 136 -1.31 5.28 17.94
CA CYS A 136 -2.35 5.94 17.14
C CYS A 136 -3.21 4.99 16.31
N GLY A 137 -2.94 3.68 16.33
CA GLY A 137 -3.67 2.67 15.58
C GLY A 137 -3.50 2.74 14.06
N ALA A 138 -2.59 3.58 13.55
CA ALA A 138 -2.30 3.66 12.13
C ALA A 138 -1.56 2.41 11.64
N VAL A 139 -1.86 2.00 10.40
CA VAL A 139 -1.13 0.96 9.69
C VAL A 139 -0.39 1.58 8.52
N HIS A 140 0.86 1.21 8.34
CA HIS A 140 1.74 1.71 7.28
C HIS A 140 2.30 0.54 6.48
N ASP A 141 2.40 0.70 5.15
CA ASP A 141 3.16 -0.20 4.31
C ASP A 141 4.66 -0.03 4.59
N ILE A 142 5.36 -1.14 4.78
CA ILE A 142 6.81 -1.18 4.95
C ILE A 142 7.41 -2.05 3.84
N GLU A 143 8.28 -1.47 3.03
CA GLU A 143 9.05 -2.23 2.07
C GLU A 143 10.14 -3.03 2.79
N ILE A 144 10.14 -4.35 2.59
CA ILE A 144 11.21 -5.20 3.08
C ILE A 144 12.18 -5.43 1.93
N LEU A 145 13.34 -4.81 2.01
CA LEU A 145 14.37 -4.91 0.97
C LEU A 145 15.07 -6.28 0.93
N GLN A 146 15.01 -7.05 2.01
CA GLN A 146 15.57 -8.41 2.08
C GLN A 146 14.72 -9.26 3.03
N GLN A 147 14.43 -10.49 2.63
CA GLN A 147 13.77 -11.49 3.48
C GLN A 147 14.82 -12.46 4.01
N PRO A 148 15.27 -12.32 5.25
CA PRO A 148 16.29 -13.21 5.84
C PRO A 148 15.67 -14.48 6.42
N TRP A 149 14.55 -14.97 5.88
CA TRP A 149 13.92 -16.18 6.40
C TRP A 149 14.70 -17.41 5.97
N ASN A 150 15.47 -17.96 6.88
CA ASN A 150 16.09 -19.26 6.71
C ASN A 150 15.09 -20.33 7.21
N LEU A 151 14.24 -20.80 6.29
CA LEU A 151 13.29 -21.86 6.60
C LEU A 151 13.98 -23.23 6.58
N PRO A 152 13.61 -24.14 7.49
CA PRO A 152 14.07 -25.53 7.41
C PRO A 152 13.74 -26.16 6.07
N GLY A 153 14.58 -27.10 5.60
CA GLY A 153 14.32 -27.80 4.34
C GLY A 153 12.99 -28.57 4.36
N GLY A 154 12.34 -28.69 3.19
CA GLY A 154 11.11 -29.46 3.01
C GLY A 154 9.81 -28.69 3.14
N TYR A 155 9.83 -27.40 3.44
CA TYR A 155 8.63 -26.55 3.46
C TYR A 155 8.39 -25.90 2.10
N LEU A 156 7.14 -25.95 1.60
CA LEU A 156 6.66 -25.16 0.46
C LEU A 156 5.87 -23.97 0.97
N VAL A 157 6.47 -22.78 0.98
CA VAL A 157 5.78 -21.55 1.40
C VAL A 157 5.00 -20.99 0.23
N LYS A 158 3.68 -20.82 0.41
CA LYS A 158 2.81 -20.18 -0.57
C LYS A 158 2.66 -18.67 -0.31
N GLN A 159 2.73 -18.27 0.95
CA GLN A 159 2.55 -16.88 1.38
C GLN A 159 3.27 -16.69 2.72
N ALA A 160 3.85 -15.51 2.90
CA ALA A 160 4.38 -15.04 4.17
C ALA A 160 3.82 -13.64 4.47
N GLU A 161 3.37 -13.44 5.70
CA GLU A 161 2.89 -12.14 6.18
C GLU A 161 3.75 -11.72 7.36
N VAL A 162 4.25 -10.48 7.32
CA VAL A 162 5.06 -9.91 8.39
C VAL A 162 4.42 -8.62 8.86
N THR A 163 4.18 -8.55 10.14
CA THR A 163 3.63 -7.36 10.79
C THR A 163 4.58 -6.89 11.88
N PHE A 164 5.03 -5.65 11.77
CA PHE A 164 5.78 -4.96 12.81
C PHE A 164 4.83 -4.20 13.73
N ARG A 165 5.17 -4.10 15.01
CA ARG A 165 4.40 -3.36 16.01
C ARG A 165 5.30 -2.41 16.77
N GLY A 166 4.79 -1.24 17.16
CA GLY A 166 5.54 -0.26 17.93
C GLY A 166 4.96 1.15 17.75
N LYS A 167 5.80 2.18 17.81
CA LYS A 167 5.38 3.58 17.62
C LYS A 167 5.84 4.09 16.25
N CYS A 168 4.93 4.73 15.52
CA CYS A 168 5.27 5.35 14.24
C CYS A 168 6.07 6.66 14.46
N PRO A 169 6.80 7.16 13.44
CA PRO A 169 7.60 8.38 13.55
C PRO A 169 6.80 9.59 14.05
N ALA A 170 5.54 9.72 13.61
CA ALA A 170 4.66 10.82 14.05
C ALA A 170 4.30 10.73 15.55
N CYS A 171 4.23 9.54 16.13
CA CYS A 171 3.97 9.39 17.57
C CYS A 171 5.25 9.53 18.39
N ILE A 172 6.40 9.12 17.85
CA ILE A 172 7.71 9.34 18.50
C ILE A 172 7.98 10.83 18.63
N SER A 173 7.77 11.60 17.55
CA SER A 173 8.05 13.04 17.54
C SER A 173 7.10 13.88 18.39
N LYS A 174 5.91 13.37 18.75
CA LYS A 174 4.99 14.07 19.67
C LYS A 174 5.40 13.96 21.14
N ASN A 175 6.27 13.01 21.46
CA ASN A 175 6.72 12.74 22.83
C ASN A 175 8.16 13.25 23.08
N LEU A 176 8.72 14.01 22.12
CA LEU A 176 9.97 14.76 22.23
C LEU A 176 9.68 16.25 22.42
#